data_162149c0acfe634dcda4fbe653b44cc9
#
_entry.id   162149c0acfe634dcda4fbe653b44cc9
#
_cell.length_a   1.000
_cell.length_b   1.000
_cell.length_c   1.000
_cell.angle_alpha   90.00
_cell.angle_beta   90.00
_cell.angle_gamma   90.00
#
_symmetry.space_group_name_H-M   'P 1'
#
loop_
_entity.id
_entity.type
_entity.pdbx_description
1 polymer ?
#
loop_
_entity_poly.entity_id
_entity_poly.type
_entity_poly.pdbx_seq_one_letter_code
_entity_poly.pdbx_strand_id
1 'polypeptide(L)'
;MFLKRLIVSSFRLGVIRDIEFHIGVNLIIDRNTSSKEQTGNGVGKTTVLRALDFCFGAEQLNFYTDPEFKKENSVIKNYLIENEIEFCLILTKDLNNKTAPVIKIKRKITSETNKTKVIASINEESYTKAKDFNEALKRTLYLDSAIKPTIREIMGRVIRNTHDKMSNALKTIKMGSNTQYETLNLFMFGFGNSQILDEKQSVTKAYKLAKSDYEVITRHRSKNALEQAIAIINRDIIAQEELISNF
;
A
#
# COMPACT_ATOMS: atom_id res chain seq x y z
N MET A 1 -14.42 7.27 -9.32
CA MET A 1 -13.47 8.39 -9.37
C MET A 1 -12.61 8.25 -10.62
N PHE A 2 -12.43 9.31 -11.39
CA PHE A 2 -11.67 9.32 -12.64
C PHE A 2 -10.43 10.19 -12.50
N LEU A 3 -9.36 9.82 -13.20
CA LEU A 3 -8.22 10.70 -13.42
C LEU A 3 -8.66 11.82 -14.36
N LYS A 4 -8.50 13.08 -13.96
CA LYS A 4 -8.83 14.24 -14.77
C LYS A 4 -7.58 14.83 -15.42
N ARG A 5 -6.53 15.06 -14.62
CA ARG A 5 -5.32 15.73 -15.09
C ARG A 5 -4.13 15.38 -14.21
N LEU A 6 -2.97 15.19 -14.80
CA LEU A 6 -1.68 15.09 -14.12
C LEU A 6 -0.79 16.23 -14.57
N ILE A 7 -0.41 17.10 -13.66
CA ILE A 7 0.48 18.23 -13.89
C ILE A 7 1.80 17.96 -13.19
N VAL A 8 2.89 18.05 -13.90
CA VAL A 8 4.25 18.05 -13.37
C VAL A 8 4.82 19.44 -13.55
N SER A 9 5.12 20.11 -12.47
CA SER A 9 5.61 21.49 -12.47
C SER A 9 6.85 21.64 -11.62
N SER A 10 7.61 22.66 -11.93
CA SER A 10 8.77 23.11 -11.16
C SER A 10 8.55 24.55 -10.76
N PHE A 11 8.96 24.89 -9.56
CA PHE A 11 8.96 26.30 -9.13
C PHE A 11 9.82 27.17 -10.06
N ARG A 12 10.93 26.62 -10.57
CA ARG A 12 11.89 27.34 -11.42
C ARG A 12 11.56 27.32 -12.91
N LEU A 13 11.07 26.16 -13.39
CA LEU A 13 10.90 25.90 -14.83
C LEU A 13 9.44 26.04 -15.30
N GLY A 14 8.50 26.28 -14.38
CA GLY A 14 7.07 26.30 -14.70
C GLY A 14 6.50 24.91 -14.93
N VAL A 15 5.48 24.81 -15.79
CA VAL A 15 4.83 23.53 -16.13
C VAL A 15 5.70 22.74 -17.09
N ILE A 16 6.16 21.56 -16.66
CA ILE A 16 7.01 20.67 -17.45
C ILE A 16 6.14 19.72 -18.29
N ARG A 17 5.09 19.17 -17.68
CA ARG A 17 4.12 18.28 -18.33
C ARG A 17 2.73 18.54 -17.81
N ASP A 18 1.79 18.46 -18.72
CA ASP A 18 0.37 18.62 -18.45
C ASP A 18 -0.38 17.58 -19.28
N ILE A 19 -0.99 16.64 -18.59
CA ILE A 19 -1.63 15.47 -19.19
C ILE A 19 -3.09 15.46 -18.78
N GLU A 20 -3.98 15.65 -19.74
CA GLU A 20 -5.42 15.46 -19.54
C GLU A 20 -5.81 14.02 -19.86
N PHE A 21 -6.71 13.48 -19.03
CA PHE A 21 -7.27 12.16 -19.21
C PHE A 21 -8.71 12.27 -19.70
N HIS A 22 -9.11 11.33 -20.53
CA HIS A 22 -10.48 11.22 -21.04
C HIS A 22 -11.12 9.88 -20.66
N ILE A 23 -12.42 9.78 -20.88
CA ILE A 23 -13.16 8.53 -20.64
C ILE A 23 -12.66 7.45 -21.59
N GLY A 24 -12.56 6.22 -21.08
CA GLY A 24 -12.10 5.06 -21.84
C GLY A 24 -10.58 4.87 -21.77
N VAL A 25 -10.01 4.38 -22.86
CA VAL A 25 -8.58 4.01 -22.92
C VAL A 25 -7.72 5.24 -23.22
N ASN A 26 -6.77 5.52 -22.35
CA ASN A 26 -5.75 6.56 -22.55
C ASN A 26 -4.42 5.90 -22.91
N LEU A 27 -3.88 6.19 -24.10
CA LEU A 27 -2.65 5.61 -24.60
C LEU A 27 -1.50 6.62 -24.51
N ILE A 28 -0.40 6.21 -23.93
CA ILE A 28 0.84 6.99 -23.90
C ILE A 28 1.79 6.39 -24.91
N ILE A 29 1.93 7.04 -26.05
CA ILE A 29 2.73 6.59 -27.18
C ILE A 29 3.87 7.56 -27.47
N ASP A 30 4.96 7.02 -28.04
CA ASP A 30 6.02 7.82 -28.60
C ASP A 30 5.67 8.17 -30.05
N ARG A 31 5.67 9.46 -30.37
CA ARG A 31 5.42 9.94 -31.72
C ARG A 31 6.70 10.19 -32.52
N ASN A 32 7.87 10.07 -31.92
CA ASN A 32 9.14 10.27 -32.61
C ASN A 32 9.48 9.06 -33.49
N THR A 33 9.07 9.11 -34.75
CA THR A 33 9.35 8.07 -35.74
C THR A 33 10.64 8.35 -36.53
N SER A 34 11.44 9.35 -36.16
CA SER A 34 12.41 9.98 -37.03
C SER A 34 13.82 9.41 -37.06
N SER A 35 14.14 8.37 -36.25
CA SER A 35 15.38 7.61 -36.46
C SER A 35 15.30 6.20 -35.96
N LYS A 36 15.76 5.23 -36.75
CA LYS A 36 15.87 3.81 -36.38
C LYS A 36 16.83 3.55 -35.18
N GLU A 37 17.57 4.56 -34.74
CA GLU A 37 18.61 4.46 -33.71
C GLU A 37 18.17 4.97 -32.36
N GLN A 38 17.03 5.69 -32.25
CA GLN A 38 16.50 6.14 -30.97
C GLN A 38 15.45 5.15 -30.44
N THR A 39 15.81 4.34 -29.47
CA THR A 39 14.87 3.52 -28.76
C THR A 39 13.94 4.42 -27.92
N GLY A 40 12.62 4.26 -28.04
CA GLY A 40 11.61 5.03 -27.29
C GLY A 40 11.62 4.84 -25.77
N ASN A 41 12.69 4.27 -25.20
CA ASN A 41 12.82 4.02 -23.78
C ASN A 41 13.08 5.28 -22.93
N GLY A 42 13.57 6.37 -23.53
CA GLY A 42 13.87 7.63 -22.84
C GLY A 42 12.70 8.63 -22.77
N VAL A 43 11.55 8.36 -23.39
CA VAL A 43 10.48 9.37 -23.58
C VAL A 43 9.57 9.55 -22.35
N GLY A 44 9.84 8.86 -21.24
CA GLY A 44 9.11 9.07 -19.98
C GLY A 44 7.75 8.37 -19.89
N LYS A 45 7.43 7.41 -20.76
CA LYS A 45 6.17 6.63 -20.70
C LYS A 45 5.95 5.98 -19.34
N THR A 46 6.97 5.30 -18.81
CA THR A 46 6.94 4.66 -17.48
C THR A 46 6.93 5.70 -16.35
N THR A 47 7.49 6.89 -16.59
CA THR A 47 7.53 7.98 -15.61
C THR A 47 6.13 8.49 -15.27
N VAL A 48 5.21 8.51 -16.23
CA VAL A 48 3.81 8.89 -15.99
C VAL A 48 3.15 7.91 -15.01
N LEU A 49 3.33 6.61 -15.21
CA LEU A 49 2.78 5.59 -14.27
C LEU A 49 3.43 5.68 -12.88
N ARG A 50 4.73 5.98 -12.82
CA ARG A 50 5.43 6.22 -11.55
C ARG A 50 4.91 7.49 -10.86
N ALA A 51 4.64 8.55 -11.62
CA ALA A 51 4.07 9.79 -11.09
C ALA A 51 2.66 9.57 -10.52
N LEU A 52 1.82 8.80 -11.21
CA LEU A 52 0.52 8.40 -10.71
C LEU A 52 0.65 7.57 -9.42
N ASP A 53 1.52 6.55 -9.41
CA ASP A 53 1.75 5.73 -8.22
C ASP A 53 2.29 6.56 -7.05
N PHE A 54 3.18 7.51 -7.33
CA PHE A 54 3.68 8.45 -6.34
C PHE A 54 2.56 9.33 -5.78
N CYS A 55 1.71 9.91 -6.60
CA CYS A 55 0.55 10.69 -6.15
C CYS A 55 -0.39 9.84 -5.27
N PHE A 56 -0.53 8.55 -5.54
CA PHE A 56 -1.30 7.60 -4.73
C PHE A 56 -0.52 6.99 -3.54
N GLY A 57 0.49 7.69 -3.06
CA GLY A 57 1.15 7.36 -1.79
C GLY A 57 2.30 6.37 -1.86
N ALA A 58 2.86 6.09 -3.06
CA ALA A 58 4.07 5.30 -3.15
C ALA A 58 5.26 6.00 -2.46
N GLU A 59 6.19 5.21 -1.96
CA GLU A 59 7.44 5.74 -1.40
C GLU A 59 8.26 6.44 -2.47
N GLN A 60 8.95 7.50 -2.08
CA GLN A 60 9.80 8.30 -2.96
C GLN A 60 10.90 7.48 -3.63
N LEU A 61 11.46 6.50 -2.92
CA LEU A 61 12.49 5.59 -3.45
C LEU A 61 12.03 4.90 -4.73
N ASN A 62 10.76 4.48 -4.80
CA ASN A 62 10.21 3.82 -5.98
C ASN A 62 10.20 4.71 -7.21
N PHE A 63 10.27 6.04 -7.04
CA PHE A 63 10.25 6.97 -8.16
C PHE A 63 11.60 7.04 -8.87
N TYR A 64 12.69 7.11 -8.13
CA TYR A 64 14.04 7.27 -8.66
C TYR A 64 14.94 6.04 -8.52
N THR A 65 14.39 4.89 -8.09
CA THR A 65 15.12 3.62 -8.11
C THR A 65 15.03 2.99 -9.50
N ASP A 66 16.17 2.56 -10.01
CA ASP A 66 16.23 1.79 -11.24
C ASP A 66 15.56 0.42 -11.03
N PRO A 67 14.60 0.01 -11.88
CA PRO A 67 13.88 -1.24 -11.70
C PRO A 67 14.74 -2.48 -11.96
N GLU A 68 15.77 -2.38 -12.81
CA GLU A 68 16.64 -3.50 -13.18
C GLU A 68 17.77 -3.67 -12.16
N PHE A 69 18.49 -2.59 -11.88
CA PHE A 69 19.64 -2.63 -10.99
C PHE A 69 19.28 -2.46 -9.50
N LYS A 70 18.03 -2.07 -9.18
CA LYS A 70 17.54 -1.79 -7.82
C LYS A 70 18.42 -0.78 -7.06
N LYS A 71 19.11 0.09 -7.81
CA LYS A 71 19.95 1.15 -7.27
C LYS A 71 19.29 2.51 -7.42
N GLU A 72 19.57 3.39 -6.47
CA GLU A 72 19.12 4.77 -6.53
C GLU A 72 19.78 5.49 -7.71
N ASN A 73 18.97 6.14 -8.55
CA ASN A 73 19.43 7.03 -9.60
C ASN A 73 19.58 8.45 -9.03
N SER A 74 20.80 8.79 -8.69
CA SER A 74 21.13 10.10 -8.08
C SER A 74 20.83 11.28 -9.02
N VAL A 75 20.93 11.10 -10.32
CA VAL A 75 20.64 12.15 -11.32
C VAL A 75 19.15 12.51 -11.27
N ILE A 76 18.28 11.51 -11.29
CA ILE A 76 16.83 11.74 -11.19
C ILE A 76 16.48 12.34 -9.83
N LYS A 77 17.02 11.81 -8.74
CA LYS A 77 16.78 12.31 -7.39
C LYS A 77 17.18 13.77 -7.25
N ASN A 78 18.39 14.12 -7.67
CA ASN A 78 18.90 15.49 -7.58
C ASN A 78 18.07 16.43 -8.45
N TYR A 79 17.72 16.03 -9.67
CA TYR A 79 16.86 16.81 -10.54
C TYR A 79 15.51 17.15 -9.90
N LEU A 80 14.86 16.17 -9.24
CA LEU A 80 13.58 16.36 -8.56
C LEU A 80 13.67 17.36 -7.40
N ILE A 81 14.77 17.29 -6.65
CA ILE A 81 15.00 18.14 -5.46
C ILE A 81 15.40 19.55 -5.88
N GLU A 82 16.42 19.69 -6.74
CA GLU A 82 17.00 20.98 -7.14
C GLU A 82 16.02 21.83 -7.91
N ASN A 83 15.18 21.23 -8.76
CA ASN A 83 14.17 21.93 -9.50
C ASN A 83 12.81 22.00 -8.79
N GLU A 84 12.74 21.53 -7.56
CA GLU A 84 11.52 21.54 -6.75
C GLU A 84 10.29 20.98 -7.50
N ILE A 85 10.45 19.78 -8.06
CA ILE A 85 9.41 19.18 -8.89
C ILE A 85 8.19 18.80 -8.05
N GLU A 86 7.04 19.35 -8.38
CA GLU A 86 5.73 19.03 -7.79
C GLU A 86 4.91 18.21 -8.79
N PHE A 87 4.33 17.12 -8.29
CA PHE A 87 3.35 16.32 -9.00
C PHE A 87 1.96 16.65 -8.46
N CYS A 88 1.08 17.15 -9.33
CA CYS A 88 -0.31 17.47 -8.99
C CYS A 88 -1.25 16.57 -9.79
N LEU A 89 -1.94 15.67 -9.11
CA LEU A 89 -2.96 14.80 -9.69
C LEU A 89 -4.34 15.34 -9.34
N ILE A 90 -5.16 15.55 -10.35
CA ILE A 90 -6.53 16.03 -10.22
C ILE A 90 -7.48 14.88 -10.56
N LEU A 91 -8.37 14.58 -9.63
CA LEU A 91 -9.41 13.56 -9.76
C LEU A 91 -10.79 14.22 -9.78
N THR A 92 -11.76 13.56 -10.42
CA THR A 92 -13.16 13.99 -10.44
C THR A 92 -14.10 12.79 -10.40
N LYS A 93 -15.33 13.02 -10.00
CA LYS A 93 -16.39 12.00 -10.09
C LYS A 93 -17.00 11.93 -11.49
N ASP A 94 -16.93 13.02 -12.26
CA ASP A 94 -17.49 13.12 -13.61
C ASP A 94 -16.54 13.93 -14.51
N LEU A 95 -16.06 13.29 -15.57
CA LEU A 95 -15.18 13.94 -16.56
C LEU A 95 -15.94 14.82 -17.55
N ASN A 96 -17.22 14.54 -17.78
CA ASN A 96 -18.05 15.31 -18.70
C ASN A 96 -18.53 16.63 -18.08
N ASN A 97 -18.60 16.70 -16.77
CA ASN A 97 -19.03 17.90 -16.05
C ASN A 97 -17.81 18.73 -15.61
N LYS A 98 -17.60 19.87 -16.26
CA LYS A 98 -16.49 20.80 -15.94
C LYS A 98 -16.56 21.40 -14.54
N THR A 99 -17.78 21.49 -13.97
CA THR A 99 -18.03 22.05 -12.63
C THR A 99 -18.06 20.98 -11.54
N ALA A 100 -17.90 19.70 -11.91
CA ALA A 100 -17.85 18.62 -10.93
C ALA A 100 -16.74 18.86 -9.89
N PRO A 101 -17.00 18.56 -8.61
CA PRO A 101 -15.99 18.67 -7.56
C PRO A 101 -14.74 17.88 -7.92
N VAL A 102 -13.60 18.48 -7.63
CA VAL A 102 -12.29 17.87 -7.88
C VAL A 102 -11.55 17.62 -6.56
N ILE A 103 -10.74 16.56 -6.56
CA ILE A 103 -9.77 16.29 -5.51
C ILE A 103 -8.41 16.55 -6.12
N LYS A 104 -7.62 17.41 -5.47
CA LYS A 104 -6.24 17.72 -5.87
C LYS A 104 -5.28 17.03 -4.91
N ILE A 105 -4.41 16.21 -5.44
CA ILE A 105 -3.36 15.51 -4.69
C ILE A 105 -2.03 16.06 -5.18
N LYS A 106 -1.26 16.69 -4.29
CA LYS A 106 0.04 17.22 -4.62
C LYS A 106 1.11 16.51 -3.81
N ARG A 107 2.23 16.21 -4.45
CA ARG A 107 3.40 15.65 -3.77
C ARG A 107 4.70 16.19 -4.36
N LYS A 108 5.62 16.53 -3.48
CA LYS A 108 6.95 17.05 -3.81
C LYS A 108 8.00 16.34 -2.96
N ILE A 109 9.13 16.01 -3.58
CA ILE A 109 10.29 15.46 -2.90
C ILE A 109 11.22 16.61 -2.55
N THR A 110 11.61 16.71 -1.29
CA THR A 110 12.52 17.74 -0.78
C THR A 110 13.68 17.12 -0.02
N SER A 111 14.72 17.89 0.24
CA SER A 111 15.83 17.50 1.09
C SER A 111 15.98 18.49 2.25
N GLU A 112 16.00 17.99 3.47
CA GLU A 112 16.34 18.75 4.67
C GLU A 112 17.45 18.02 5.42
N THR A 113 18.52 18.74 5.78
CA THR A 113 19.64 18.18 6.56
C THR A 113 20.15 16.82 6.00
N ASN A 114 20.33 16.75 4.68
CA ASN A 114 20.75 15.54 3.95
C ASN A 114 19.76 14.35 4.00
N LYS A 115 18.55 14.54 4.51
CA LYS A 115 17.49 13.52 4.47
C LYS A 115 16.41 13.92 3.48
N THR A 116 16.06 12.97 2.64
CA THR A 116 14.96 13.16 1.68
C THR A 116 13.61 13.05 2.38
N LYS A 117 12.76 14.03 2.18
CA LYS A 117 11.38 14.09 2.71
C LYS A 117 10.38 14.24 1.57
N VAL A 118 9.14 13.88 1.84
CA VAL A 118 8.01 14.14 0.94
C VAL A 118 7.05 15.10 1.63
N ILE A 119 6.75 16.18 0.96
CA ILE A 119 5.64 17.06 1.31
C ILE A 119 4.46 16.63 0.44
N ALA A 120 3.33 16.37 1.06
CA ALA A 120 2.12 15.95 0.39
C ALA A 120 0.93 16.79 0.82
N SER A 121 -0.05 17.01 -0.07
CA SER A 121 -1.31 17.61 0.29
C SER A 121 -2.48 16.97 -0.44
N ILE A 122 -3.65 17.00 0.18
CA ILE A 122 -4.93 16.61 -0.41
C ILE A 122 -5.83 17.84 -0.32
N ASN A 123 -6.25 18.35 -1.47
CA ASN A 123 -6.83 19.67 -1.63
C ASN A 123 -5.84 20.73 -1.08
N GLU A 124 -6.07 21.30 0.07
CA GLU A 124 -5.19 22.30 0.68
C GLU A 124 -4.60 21.83 2.02
N GLU A 125 -5.02 20.65 2.49
CA GLU A 125 -4.54 20.06 3.72
C GLU A 125 -3.19 19.37 3.52
N SER A 126 -2.18 19.79 4.29
CA SER A 126 -0.79 19.33 4.14
C SER A 126 -0.45 18.19 5.11
N TYR A 127 0.37 17.24 4.64
CA TYR A 127 0.81 16.07 5.39
C TYR A 127 2.32 15.91 5.28
N THR A 128 2.97 15.70 6.42
CA THR A 128 4.42 15.43 6.50
C THR A 128 4.73 13.95 6.73
N LYS A 129 3.80 13.20 7.31
CA LYS A 129 3.95 11.76 7.56
C LYS A 129 3.21 10.98 6.49
N ALA A 130 3.91 10.01 5.90
CA ALA A 130 3.36 9.15 4.86
C ALA A 130 2.13 8.35 5.34
N LYS A 131 2.11 7.93 6.62
CA LYS A 131 0.98 7.21 7.20
C LYS A 131 -0.28 8.06 7.19
N ASP A 132 -0.20 9.27 7.74
CA ASP A 132 -1.34 10.19 7.87
C ASP A 132 -1.89 10.58 6.49
N PHE A 133 -1.00 10.84 5.54
CA PHE A 133 -1.37 11.09 4.14
C PHE A 133 -2.11 9.90 3.51
N ASN A 134 -1.60 8.68 3.69
CA ASN A 134 -2.19 7.49 3.10
C ASN A 134 -3.57 7.17 3.70
N GLU A 135 -3.76 7.39 4.99
CA GLU A 135 -5.06 7.23 5.66
C GLU A 135 -6.06 8.31 5.20
N ALA A 136 -5.63 9.57 5.11
CA ALA A 136 -6.45 10.66 4.60
C ALA A 136 -6.84 10.43 3.14
N LEU A 137 -5.90 9.98 2.31
CA LEU A 137 -6.14 9.65 0.91
C LEU A 137 -7.19 8.53 0.76
N LYS A 138 -7.08 7.48 1.57
CA LYS A 138 -8.08 6.40 1.56
C LYS A 138 -9.46 6.91 1.94
N ARG A 139 -9.58 7.70 3.01
CA ARG A 139 -10.85 8.31 3.43
C ARG A 139 -11.45 9.18 2.33
N THR A 140 -10.63 10.00 1.69
CA THR A 140 -11.07 10.92 0.64
C THR A 140 -11.58 10.18 -0.61
N LEU A 141 -10.92 9.09 -1.01
CA LEU A 141 -11.25 8.37 -2.24
C LEU A 141 -12.38 7.35 -2.07
N TYR A 142 -12.44 6.69 -0.93
CA TYR A 142 -13.33 5.54 -0.70
C TYR A 142 -14.36 5.76 0.40
N LEU A 143 -14.31 6.91 1.11
CA LEU A 143 -15.16 7.21 2.27
C LEU A 143 -15.07 6.13 3.36
N ASP A 144 -13.90 5.47 3.45
CA ASP A 144 -13.65 4.35 4.34
C ASP A 144 -12.49 4.66 5.29
N SER A 145 -12.75 4.48 6.59
CA SER A 145 -11.78 4.71 7.66
C SER A 145 -11.17 3.42 8.23
N ALA A 146 -11.54 2.25 7.70
CA ALA A 146 -10.98 0.99 8.18
C ALA A 146 -9.45 0.92 7.96
N ILE A 147 -8.76 0.20 8.83
CA ILE A 147 -7.31 0.06 8.76
C ILE A 147 -6.90 -0.73 7.51
N LYS A 148 -7.68 -1.77 7.17
CA LYS A 148 -7.41 -2.66 6.03
C LYS A 148 -8.59 -2.72 5.04
N PRO A 149 -8.30 -2.88 3.73
CA PRO A 149 -6.98 -2.80 3.10
C PRO A 149 -6.43 -1.38 3.12
N THR A 150 -5.12 -1.22 3.14
CA THR A 150 -4.47 0.09 3.03
C THR A 150 -4.60 0.66 1.62
N ILE A 151 -4.48 1.98 1.46
CA ILE A 151 -4.48 2.60 0.13
C ILE A 151 -3.38 2.03 -0.76
N ARG A 152 -2.22 1.64 -0.18
CA ARG A 152 -1.11 1.06 -0.94
C ARG A 152 -1.38 -0.36 -1.42
N GLU A 153 -2.14 -1.15 -0.66
CA GLU A 153 -2.61 -2.48 -1.10
C GLU A 153 -3.60 -2.34 -2.26
N ILE A 154 -4.53 -1.37 -2.18
CA ILE A 154 -5.50 -1.08 -3.24
C ILE A 154 -4.78 -0.61 -4.51
N MET A 155 -3.91 0.40 -4.41
CA MET A 155 -3.19 0.96 -5.55
C MET A 155 -2.19 -0.03 -6.15
N GLY A 156 -1.58 -0.89 -5.33
CA GLY A 156 -0.75 -1.99 -5.82
C GLY A 156 -1.49 -2.99 -6.71
N ARG A 157 -2.81 -3.11 -6.54
CA ARG A 157 -3.68 -3.91 -7.40
C ARG A 157 -4.06 -3.20 -8.69
N VAL A 158 -4.28 -1.89 -8.61
CA VAL A 158 -4.77 -1.06 -9.72
C VAL A 158 -3.61 -0.61 -10.63
N ILE A 159 -2.50 -0.14 -10.04
CA ILE A 159 -1.35 0.41 -10.78
C ILE A 159 -0.31 -0.69 -11.02
N ARG A 160 -0.19 -1.10 -12.27
CA ARG A 160 0.73 -2.15 -12.71
C ARG A 160 1.90 -1.54 -13.47
N ASN A 161 2.83 -0.96 -12.75
CA ASN A 161 3.97 -0.21 -13.29
C ASN A 161 5.29 -1.02 -13.34
N THR A 162 5.26 -2.31 -13.01
CA THR A 162 6.42 -3.21 -13.08
C THR A 162 6.05 -4.49 -13.82
N HIS A 163 7.04 -5.15 -14.43
CA HIS A 163 6.85 -6.41 -15.14
C HIS A 163 6.19 -7.48 -14.26
N ASP A 164 6.65 -7.62 -13.00
CA ASP A 164 6.08 -8.59 -12.04
C ASP A 164 4.58 -8.36 -11.78
N LYS A 165 4.16 -7.09 -11.69
CA LYS A 165 2.75 -6.74 -11.51
C LYS A 165 1.91 -6.91 -12.78
N MET A 166 2.53 -6.79 -13.95
CA MET A 166 1.84 -7.00 -15.23
C MET A 166 1.64 -8.47 -15.53
N SER A 167 2.65 -9.30 -15.29
CA SER A 167 2.61 -10.74 -15.55
C SER A 167 1.76 -11.51 -14.54
N ASN A 168 1.57 -11.00 -13.32
CA ASN A 168 0.80 -11.66 -12.28
C ASN A 168 -0.45 -10.88 -11.90
N ALA A 169 -1.56 -11.19 -12.58
CA ALA A 169 -2.81 -10.47 -12.40
C ALA A 169 -3.45 -10.65 -11.01
N LEU A 170 -3.19 -11.75 -10.32
CA LEU A 170 -3.84 -12.10 -9.06
C LEU A 170 -2.96 -11.78 -7.83
N LYS A 171 -1.64 -11.97 -7.94
CA LYS A 171 -0.70 -11.76 -6.82
C LYS A 171 0.13 -10.51 -7.04
N THR A 172 -0.40 -9.35 -6.67
CA THR A 172 0.24 -8.04 -6.84
C THR A 172 1.01 -7.56 -5.61
N ILE A 173 0.76 -8.16 -4.45
CA ILE A 173 1.43 -7.84 -3.19
C ILE A 173 2.52 -8.89 -2.96
N LYS A 174 3.79 -8.46 -2.91
CA LYS A 174 4.90 -9.36 -2.58
C LYS A 174 4.68 -9.94 -1.19
N MET A 175 4.78 -11.28 -1.08
CA MET A 175 4.60 -12.02 0.18
C MET A 175 3.23 -11.80 0.88
N GLY A 176 2.21 -11.40 0.13
CA GLY A 176 0.85 -11.24 0.66
C GLY A 176 0.24 -12.55 1.10
N SER A 177 -0.39 -12.59 2.28
CA SER A 177 -1.15 -13.74 2.76
C SER A 177 -2.48 -13.88 2.02
N ASN A 178 -3.05 -15.08 2.00
CA ASN A 178 -4.38 -15.30 1.43
C ASN A 178 -5.44 -14.39 2.07
N THR A 179 -5.35 -14.16 3.38
CA THR A 179 -6.26 -13.27 4.11
C THR A 179 -6.16 -11.82 3.63
N GLN A 180 -4.96 -11.32 3.30
CA GLN A 180 -4.80 -9.98 2.73
C GLN A 180 -5.45 -9.86 1.36
N TYR A 181 -5.30 -10.89 0.51
CA TYR A 181 -5.96 -10.91 -0.81
C TYR A 181 -7.47 -11.02 -0.68
N GLU A 182 -7.97 -11.83 0.26
CA GLU A 182 -9.41 -11.93 0.54
C GLU A 182 -9.97 -10.55 0.95
N THR A 183 -9.35 -9.89 1.92
CA THR A 183 -9.74 -8.56 2.38
C THR A 183 -9.73 -7.54 1.25
N LEU A 184 -8.65 -7.52 0.45
CA LEU A 184 -8.51 -6.61 -0.67
C LEU A 184 -9.58 -6.86 -1.74
N ASN A 185 -9.82 -8.13 -2.12
CA ASN A 185 -10.80 -8.45 -3.15
C ASN A 185 -12.23 -8.16 -2.68
N LEU A 186 -12.59 -8.51 -1.45
CA LEU A 186 -13.90 -8.18 -0.90
C LEU A 186 -14.14 -6.66 -0.90
N PHE A 187 -13.13 -5.89 -0.48
CA PHE A 187 -13.20 -4.43 -0.54
C PHE A 187 -13.39 -3.91 -1.97
N MET A 188 -12.60 -4.41 -2.93
CA MET A 188 -12.64 -3.98 -4.33
C MET A 188 -13.97 -4.30 -5.02
N PHE A 189 -14.63 -5.39 -4.64
CA PHE A 189 -15.94 -5.78 -5.15
C PHE A 189 -17.11 -5.14 -4.41
N GLY A 190 -16.84 -4.29 -3.41
CA GLY A 190 -17.87 -3.63 -2.63
C GLY A 190 -18.57 -4.55 -1.62
N PHE A 191 -18.05 -5.75 -1.38
CA PHE A 191 -18.51 -6.64 -0.31
C PHE A 191 -17.83 -6.23 0.99
N GLY A 192 -18.13 -5.10 1.53
CA GLY A 192 -17.34 -4.67 2.64
C GLY A 192 -18.13 -4.07 3.78
N ASN A 193 -18.37 -4.84 4.80
CA ASN A 193 -18.30 -4.30 6.15
C ASN A 193 -16.84 -4.45 6.58
N SER A 194 -16.04 -3.40 6.42
CA SER A 194 -14.61 -3.40 6.73
C SER A 194 -14.33 -3.79 8.19
N GLN A 195 -15.27 -3.51 9.10
CA GLN A 195 -15.21 -3.91 10.50
C GLN A 195 -15.21 -5.44 10.69
N ILE A 196 -16.06 -6.16 9.97
CA ILE A 196 -16.11 -7.64 10.02
C ILE A 196 -14.79 -8.25 9.56
N LEU A 197 -14.15 -7.65 8.55
CA LEU A 197 -12.85 -8.13 8.06
C LEU A 197 -11.73 -7.89 9.06
N ASP A 198 -11.74 -6.74 9.73
CA ASP A 198 -10.78 -6.43 10.80
C ASP A 198 -11.00 -7.35 12.01
N GLU A 199 -12.24 -7.61 12.40
CA GLU A 199 -12.59 -8.58 13.45
C GLU A 199 -12.16 -10.00 13.10
N LYS A 200 -12.44 -10.48 11.88
CA LYS A 200 -11.98 -11.78 11.39
C LYS A 200 -10.47 -11.92 11.47
N GLN A 201 -9.71 -10.88 11.09
CA GLN A 201 -8.26 -10.90 11.17
C GLN A 201 -7.78 -10.94 12.63
N SER A 202 -8.39 -10.15 13.51
CA SER A 202 -8.08 -10.11 14.94
C SER A 202 -8.31 -11.47 15.59
N VAL A 203 -9.49 -12.05 15.38
CA VAL A 203 -9.86 -13.38 15.92
C VAL A 203 -8.95 -14.47 15.36
N THR A 204 -8.64 -14.44 14.06
CA THR A 204 -7.72 -15.41 13.44
C THR A 204 -6.32 -15.33 14.04
N LYS A 205 -5.84 -14.13 14.34
CA LYS A 205 -4.54 -13.93 14.97
C LYS A 205 -4.53 -14.42 16.42
N ALA A 206 -5.56 -14.11 17.19
CA ALA A 206 -5.73 -14.59 18.55
C ALA A 206 -5.83 -16.12 18.61
N TYR A 207 -6.59 -16.72 17.69
CA TYR A 207 -6.69 -18.19 17.59
C TYR A 207 -5.34 -18.86 17.30
N LYS A 208 -4.56 -18.31 16.36
CA LYS A 208 -3.23 -18.86 16.05
C LYS A 208 -2.28 -18.77 17.24
N LEU A 209 -2.32 -17.67 17.97
CA LEU A 209 -1.51 -17.49 19.17
C LEU A 209 -1.92 -18.51 20.25
N ALA A 210 -3.21 -18.57 20.58
CA ALA A 210 -3.73 -19.51 21.56
C ALA A 210 -3.45 -20.99 21.20
N LYS A 211 -3.52 -21.31 19.88
CA LYS A 211 -3.17 -22.64 19.40
C LYS A 211 -1.68 -22.95 19.59
N SER A 212 -0.81 -21.99 19.29
CA SER A 212 0.63 -22.13 19.52
C SER A 212 0.95 -22.31 21.01
N ASP A 213 0.33 -21.52 21.88
CA ASP A 213 0.51 -21.61 23.32
C ASP A 213 0.01 -22.96 23.87
N TYR A 214 -1.14 -23.42 23.35
CA TYR A 214 -1.66 -24.75 23.69
C TYR A 214 -0.70 -25.86 23.28
N GLU A 215 -0.13 -25.81 22.06
CA GLU A 215 0.86 -26.78 21.58
C GLU A 215 2.13 -26.80 22.45
N VAL A 216 2.60 -25.62 22.89
CA VAL A 216 3.75 -25.51 23.79
C VAL A 216 3.44 -26.11 25.16
N ILE A 217 2.28 -25.75 25.76
CA ILE A 217 1.88 -26.23 27.10
C ILE A 217 1.66 -27.74 27.06
N THR A 218 1.00 -28.24 26.04
CA THR A 218 0.70 -29.67 25.95
C THR A 218 1.89 -30.51 25.51
N ARG A 219 2.98 -29.90 25.04
CA ARG A 219 4.15 -30.60 24.46
C ARG A 219 3.75 -31.70 23.49
N HIS A 220 2.76 -31.43 22.65
CA HIS A 220 2.18 -32.34 21.67
C HIS A 220 1.47 -33.57 22.27
N ARG A 221 1.13 -33.53 23.58
CA ARG A 221 0.31 -34.57 24.23
C ARG A 221 -1.18 -34.32 23.93
N SER A 222 -1.94 -35.38 23.79
CA SER A 222 -3.39 -35.25 23.62
C SER A 222 -4.05 -34.72 24.91
N LYS A 223 -5.17 -34.00 24.78
CA LYS A 223 -5.96 -33.49 25.90
C LYS A 223 -6.27 -34.61 26.92
N ASN A 224 -6.68 -35.78 26.43
CA ASN A 224 -6.98 -36.93 27.26
C ASN A 224 -5.77 -37.43 28.05
N ALA A 225 -4.56 -37.43 27.47
CA ALA A 225 -3.35 -37.81 28.18
C ALA A 225 -2.98 -36.84 29.29
N LEU A 226 -3.27 -35.54 29.11
CA LEU A 226 -3.05 -34.52 30.14
C LEU A 226 -4.08 -34.62 31.26
N GLU A 227 -5.35 -34.85 30.94
CA GLU A 227 -6.41 -35.08 31.93
C GLU A 227 -6.13 -36.33 32.79
N GLN A 228 -5.66 -37.41 32.19
CA GLN A 228 -5.21 -38.59 32.89
C GLN A 228 -4.01 -38.33 33.80
N ALA A 229 -3.02 -37.58 33.34
CA ALA A 229 -1.86 -37.20 34.13
C ALA A 229 -2.24 -36.34 35.36
N ILE A 230 -3.15 -35.38 35.18
CA ILE A 230 -3.69 -34.54 36.25
C ILE A 230 -4.44 -35.40 37.28
N ALA A 231 -5.26 -36.32 36.81
CA ALA A 231 -5.99 -37.20 37.71
C ALA A 231 -5.06 -38.08 38.57
N ILE A 232 -3.97 -38.61 37.98
CA ILE A 232 -2.94 -39.39 38.68
C ILE A 232 -2.23 -38.52 39.74
N ILE A 233 -1.77 -37.33 39.33
CA ILE A 233 -1.05 -36.41 40.25
C ILE A 233 -1.95 -35.98 41.41
N ASN A 234 -3.21 -35.66 41.19
CA ASN A 234 -4.15 -35.30 42.25
C ASN A 234 -4.38 -36.43 43.23
N ARG A 235 -4.49 -37.66 42.75
CA ARG A 235 -4.59 -38.84 43.61
C ARG A 235 -3.33 -39.02 44.46
N ASP A 236 -2.16 -38.84 43.89
CA ASP A 236 -0.90 -38.98 44.60
C ASP A 236 -0.72 -37.86 45.67
N ILE A 237 -1.19 -36.64 45.41
CA ILE A 237 -1.22 -35.54 46.36
C ILE A 237 -2.12 -35.90 47.53
N ILE A 238 -3.34 -36.34 47.29
CA ILE A 238 -4.27 -36.75 48.37
C ILE A 238 -3.67 -37.86 49.27
N ALA A 239 -3.05 -38.87 48.63
CA ALA A 239 -2.42 -39.95 49.37
C ALA A 239 -1.25 -39.47 50.24
N GLN A 240 -0.47 -38.48 49.77
CA GLN A 240 0.60 -37.89 50.60
C GLN A 240 0.09 -36.99 51.69
N GLU A 241 -0.98 -36.23 51.46
CA GLU A 241 -1.64 -35.41 52.49
C GLU A 241 -2.21 -36.27 53.60
N GLU A 242 -2.82 -37.41 53.27
CA GLU A 242 -3.31 -38.42 54.30
C GLU A 242 -2.16 -39.00 55.08
N LEU A 243 -1.02 -39.29 54.47
CA LEU A 243 0.16 -39.77 55.22
C LEU A 243 0.71 -38.71 56.20
N ILE A 244 0.73 -37.45 55.78
CA ILE A 244 1.20 -36.33 56.63
C ILE A 244 0.24 -36.09 57.81
N SER A 245 -1.08 -36.21 57.59
CA SER A 245 -2.08 -35.99 58.62
C SER A 245 -2.12 -37.08 59.66
N ASN A 246 -1.52 -38.25 59.39
CA ASN A 246 -1.45 -39.41 60.34
C ASN A 246 -0.13 -39.43 61.12
N PHE A 247 0.74 -38.41 60.96
CA PHE A 247 1.92 -38.15 61.76
C PHE A 247 1.65 -37.06 62.81
#